data_bc78f5bcd844bca1e1c7c65fdd0a3d5e
#
_entry.id   bc78f5bcd844bca1e1c7c65fdd0a3d5e
#
_cell.length_a   1.000
_cell.length_b   1.000
_cell.length_c   1.000
_cell.angle_alpha   90.00
_cell.angle_beta   90.00
_cell.angle_gamma   90.00
#
_symmetry.space_group_name_H-M   'P 1'
#
loop_
_entity.id
_entity.type
_entity.pdbx_description
1 polymer ?
#
loop_
_entity_poly.entity_id
_entity_poly.type
_entity_poly.pdbx_seq_one_letter_code
_entity_poly.pdbx_strand_id
1 'polypeptide(L)'
;MKRIKNYLDDRKKEIIKVSSVAAGASIALAILEAIEGLIVGSVSMIIDGLSHVTEAGNAVITALGTYLAGKPATKKHPFGFGRIEYISALVIALLVIDSGIAGLVEGIKDILNPGHPHITVLAMAIVAISMVTRIVVGRHDIHTGKHHNSRALQQVGKTEVKHAILSAATLLSAVVYLLFHVYIGGYIATLVSASIVWGGIVMLKDMFSSILGEHVNEQIAQDVKKTIMQEEYVDGVFDLILHNYGPDSYTGSVHIAVQDSMTIDELDRLTRHITDRVKKEHDVSLTGVGIYSVNEHDEFVVSTRQKIADIALANEFVQQIHGFYLNQEEKDIRFDVVVSYTLENRNALREEILEKLKKEYPEYSFKIVVETDFGMLTEKKKVRK
;
A
#
# COMPACT_ATOMS: atom_id res chain seq x y z
N MET A 1 21.41 -0.21 -11.10
CA MET A 1 21.56 0.99 -10.23
C MET A 1 21.27 2.33 -10.92
N LYS A 2 21.92 2.72 -12.00
CA LYS A 2 21.69 4.02 -12.68
C LYS A 2 20.23 4.19 -13.18
N ARG A 3 19.60 3.15 -13.70
CA ARG A 3 18.24 3.17 -14.27
C ARG A 3 17.16 3.33 -13.19
N ILE A 4 17.31 2.67 -12.04
CA ILE A 4 16.39 2.77 -10.89
C ILE A 4 16.52 4.13 -10.21
N LYS A 5 17.75 4.62 -10.02
CA LYS A 5 17.98 5.97 -9.49
C LYS A 5 17.36 7.05 -10.36
N ASN A 6 17.49 6.92 -11.68
CA ASN A 6 16.84 7.85 -12.63
C ASN A 6 15.30 7.75 -12.53
N TYR A 7 14.72 6.55 -12.42
CA TYR A 7 13.27 6.36 -12.25
C TYR A 7 12.74 7.02 -10.96
N LEU A 8 13.43 6.83 -9.82
CA LEU A 8 13.03 7.45 -8.55
C LEU A 8 13.17 8.99 -8.57
N ASP A 9 14.21 9.49 -9.22
CA ASP A 9 14.40 10.93 -9.42
C ASP A 9 13.32 11.52 -10.36
N ASP A 10 12.94 10.80 -11.42
CA ASP A 10 11.89 11.21 -12.35
C ASP A 10 10.51 11.14 -11.71
N ARG A 11 10.20 10.06 -10.96
CA ARG A 11 9.00 9.93 -10.13
C ARG A 11 8.82 11.13 -9.19
N LYS A 12 9.87 11.43 -8.42
CA LYS A 12 9.88 12.54 -7.46
C LYS A 12 9.63 13.88 -8.16
N LYS A 13 10.34 14.15 -9.25
CA LYS A 13 10.19 15.39 -10.02
C LYS A 13 8.78 15.56 -10.58
N GLU A 14 8.21 14.49 -11.12
CA GLU A 14 6.88 14.55 -11.73
C GLU A 14 5.78 14.75 -10.69
N ILE A 15 5.84 14.06 -9.54
CA ILE A 15 4.89 14.28 -8.45
C ILE A 15 4.99 15.71 -7.92
N ILE A 16 6.21 16.23 -7.66
CA ILE A 16 6.40 17.60 -7.16
C ILE A 16 5.87 18.61 -8.17
N LYS A 17 6.17 18.44 -9.46
CA LYS A 17 5.70 19.32 -10.52
C LYS A 17 4.19 19.37 -10.60
N VAL A 18 3.54 18.20 -10.63
CA VAL A 18 2.07 18.07 -10.71
C VAL A 18 1.41 18.69 -9.48
N SER A 19 1.90 18.36 -8.27
CA SER A 19 1.40 18.96 -7.02
C SER A 19 1.62 20.49 -6.98
N SER A 20 2.73 20.99 -7.53
CA SER A 20 2.96 22.44 -7.59
C SER A 20 1.99 23.14 -8.55
N VAL A 21 1.65 22.51 -9.67
CA VAL A 21 0.65 23.01 -10.61
C VAL A 21 -0.74 23.01 -9.96
N ALA A 22 -1.10 21.94 -9.25
CA ALA A 22 -2.35 21.84 -8.52
C ALA A 22 -2.45 22.93 -7.45
N ALA A 23 -1.41 23.14 -6.63
CA ALA A 23 -1.35 24.22 -5.64
C ALA A 23 -1.54 25.60 -6.28
N GLY A 24 -0.88 25.85 -7.40
CA GLY A 24 -1.02 27.12 -8.14
C GLY A 24 -2.45 27.33 -8.67
N ALA A 25 -3.07 26.29 -9.21
CA ALA A 25 -4.46 26.34 -9.69
C ALA A 25 -5.44 26.63 -8.53
N SER A 26 -5.28 25.92 -7.38
CA SER A 26 -6.14 26.15 -6.21
C SER A 26 -5.95 27.56 -5.63
N ILE A 27 -4.73 28.09 -5.57
CA ILE A 27 -4.49 29.47 -5.14
C ILE A 27 -5.16 30.48 -6.10
N ALA A 28 -5.08 30.24 -7.41
CA ALA A 28 -5.74 31.11 -8.40
C ALA A 28 -7.26 31.11 -8.24
N LEU A 29 -7.87 29.95 -7.99
CA LEU A 29 -9.30 29.84 -7.71
C LEU A 29 -9.68 30.51 -6.38
N ALA A 30 -8.88 30.33 -5.32
CA ALA A 30 -9.09 31.02 -4.04
C ALA A 30 -9.15 32.56 -4.19
N ILE A 31 -8.23 33.11 -4.98
CA ILE A 31 -8.17 34.55 -5.25
C ILE A 31 -9.42 35.00 -6.06
N LEU A 32 -9.81 34.25 -7.08
CA LEU A 32 -10.99 34.55 -7.91
C LEU A 32 -12.27 34.59 -7.07
N GLU A 33 -12.50 33.55 -6.25
CA GLU A 33 -13.70 33.45 -5.39
C GLU A 33 -13.70 34.48 -4.25
N ALA A 34 -12.53 34.78 -3.68
CA ALA A 34 -12.41 35.84 -2.69
C ALA A 34 -12.71 37.24 -3.25
N ILE A 35 -12.21 37.54 -4.46
CA ILE A 35 -12.50 38.82 -5.16
C ILE A 35 -14.00 38.92 -5.47
N GLU A 36 -14.60 37.82 -5.96
CA GLU A 36 -16.04 37.79 -6.23
C GLU A 36 -16.86 38.03 -4.96
N GLY A 37 -16.53 37.31 -3.86
CA GLY A 37 -17.19 37.48 -2.57
C GLY A 37 -17.13 38.91 -2.06
N LEU A 38 -16.01 39.62 -2.26
CA LEU A 38 -15.84 41.03 -1.92
C LEU A 38 -16.71 41.94 -2.80
N ILE A 39 -16.79 41.66 -4.10
CA ILE A 39 -17.59 42.48 -5.04
C ILE A 39 -19.10 42.32 -4.77
N VAL A 40 -19.55 41.09 -4.51
CA VAL A 40 -20.95 40.75 -4.29
C VAL A 40 -21.37 41.01 -2.83
N GLY A 41 -20.42 41.24 -1.92
CA GLY A 41 -20.67 41.38 -0.49
C GLY A 41 -21.09 40.08 0.20
N SER A 42 -20.70 38.93 -0.36
CA SER A 42 -21.06 37.60 0.14
C SER A 42 -19.95 36.99 0.98
N VAL A 43 -20.18 36.89 2.28
CA VAL A 43 -19.25 36.22 3.21
C VAL A 43 -19.13 34.73 2.89
N SER A 44 -20.18 34.10 2.42
CA SER A 44 -20.18 32.68 2.02
C SER A 44 -19.16 32.42 0.91
N MET A 45 -19.13 33.25 -0.15
CA MET A 45 -18.17 33.12 -1.23
C MET A 45 -16.71 33.32 -0.78
N ILE A 46 -16.47 34.18 0.20
CA ILE A 46 -15.13 34.35 0.77
C ILE A 46 -14.71 33.07 1.52
N ILE A 47 -15.65 32.43 2.22
CA ILE A 47 -15.40 31.17 2.94
C ILE A 47 -15.15 30.03 1.93
N ASP A 48 -15.88 29.99 0.81
CA ASP A 48 -15.65 29.02 -0.28
C ASP A 48 -14.25 29.18 -0.87
N GLY A 49 -13.81 30.42 -1.10
CA GLY A 49 -12.43 30.71 -1.49
C GLY A 49 -11.39 30.20 -0.49
N LEU A 50 -11.69 30.18 0.80
CA LEU A 50 -10.79 29.64 1.83
C LEU A 50 -10.65 28.12 1.72
N SER A 51 -11.64 27.40 1.23
CA SER A 51 -11.55 25.95 0.97
C SER A 51 -10.45 25.61 -0.04
N HIS A 52 -10.27 26.44 -1.07
CA HIS A 52 -9.19 26.30 -2.05
C HIS A 52 -7.79 26.48 -1.45
N VAL A 53 -7.66 27.27 -0.37
CA VAL A 53 -6.40 27.39 0.36
C VAL A 53 -6.04 26.07 1.05
N THR A 54 -7.02 25.35 1.58
CA THR A 54 -6.83 24.02 2.15
C THR A 54 -6.40 23.02 1.07
N GLU A 55 -7.00 23.07 -0.11
CA GLU A 55 -6.62 22.23 -1.25
C GLU A 55 -5.18 22.51 -1.71
N ALA A 56 -4.80 23.79 -1.81
CA ALA A 56 -3.41 24.16 -2.07
C ALA A 56 -2.46 23.61 -1.00
N GLY A 57 -2.88 23.65 0.28
CA GLY A 57 -2.16 23.05 1.39
C GLY A 57 -1.94 21.54 1.20
N ASN A 58 -2.97 20.80 0.80
CA ASN A 58 -2.87 19.36 0.50
C ASN A 58 -1.84 19.07 -0.61
N ALA A 59 -1.86 19.86 -1.68
CA ALA A 59 -0.89 19.74 -2.77
C ALA A 59 0.54 20.06 -2.32
N VAL A 60 0.73 21.10 -1.50
CA VAL A 60 2.04 21.44 -0.92
C VAL A 60 2.54 20.32 0.01
N ILE A 61 1.68 19.76 0.86
CA ILE A 61 2.03 18.63 1.74
C ILE A 61 2.45 17.42 0.91
N THR A 62 1.76 17.14 -0.20
CA THR A 62 2.12 16.07 -1.13
C THR A 62 3.52 16.30 -1.72
N ALA A 63 3.80 17.50 -2.22
CA ALA A 63 5.10 17.86 -2.78
C ALA A 63 6.23 17.77 -1.75
N LEU A 64 6.03 18.32 -0.55
CA LEU A 64 6.99 18.28 0.54
C LEU A 64 7.23 16.85 1.04
N GLY A 65 6.16 16.06 1.20
CA GLY A 65 6.24 14.66 1.59
C GLY A 65 7.07 13.83 0.62
N THR A 66 6.80 13.97 -0.68
CA THR A 66 7.58 13.31 -1.74
C THR A 66 9.03 13.81 -1.77
N TYR A 67 9.26 15.11 -1.58
CA TYR A 67 10.61 15.67 -1.50
C TYR A 67 11.41 15.08 -0.33
N LEU A 68 10.82 15.04 0.85
CA LEU A 68 11.45 14.53 2.07
C LEU A 68 11.66 13.01 2.02
N ALA A 69 10.69 12.27 1.48
CA ALA A 69 10.78 10.82 1.30
C ALA A 69 11.96 10.41 0.39
N GLY A 70 12.29 11.24 -0.61
CA GLY A 70 13.42 11.01 -1.51
C GLY A 70 14.79 11.39 -0.93
N LYS A 71 14.91 11.76 0.35
CA LYS A 71 16.21 12.01 0.98
C LYS A 71 16.99 10.71 1.18
N PRO A 72 18.33 10.73 1.03
CA PRO A 72 19.17 9.55 1.24
C PRO A 72 19.14 9.10 2.71
N ALA A 73 19.41 7.82 2.92
CA ALA A 73 19.56 7.24 4.25
C ALA A 73 20.65 7.97 5.06
N THR A 74 20.45 8.04 6.38
CA THR A 74 21.36 8.64 7.34
C THR A 74 21.68 7.66 8.47
N LYS A 75 22.69 7.96 9.32
CA LYS A 75 22.99 7.12 10.49
C LYS A 75 21.78 6.95 11.42
N LYS A 76 20.91 7.97 11.52
CA LYS A 76 19.70 7.93 12.35
C LYS A 76 18.52 7.20 11.65
N HIS A 77 18.48 7.25 10.33
CA HIS A 77 17.44 6.64 9.48
C HIS A 77 18.13 5.75 8.43
N PRO A 78 18.61 4.57 8.79
CA PRO A 78 19.43 3.72 7.91
C PRO A 78 18.62 3.16 6.71
N PHE A 79 17.31 3.04 6.85
CA PHE A 79 16.41 2.61 5.77
C PHE A 79 15.82 3.77 4.94
N GLY A 80 16.33 5.00 5.12
CA GLY A 80 15.86 6.19 4.41
C GLY A 80 14.61 6.82 5.02
N PHE A 81 13.95 7.66 4.23
CA PHE A 81 12.82 8.48 4.65
C PHE A 81 11.52 8.17 3.91
N GLY A 82 11.45 7.07 3.16
CA GLY A 82 10.32 6.75 2.29
C GLY A 82 8.95 6.74 3.01
N ARG A 83 8.90 6.34 4.29
CA ARG A 83 7.67 6.35 5.11
C ARG A 83 7.10 7.75 5.37
N ILE A 84 7.89 8.83 5.14
CA ILE A 84 7.37 10.21 5.23
C ILE A 84 6.22 10.43 4.23
N GLU A 85 6.23 9.77 3.08
CA GLU A 85 5.12 9.86 2.12
C GLU A 85 3.81 9.32 2.71
N TYR A 86 3.86 8.25 3.52
CA TYR A 86 2.68 7.74 4.24
C TYR A 86 2.21 8.68 5.34
N ILE A 87 3.16 9.29 6.08
CA ILE A 87 2.83 10.29 7.11
C ILE A 87 2.20 11.52 6.47
N SER A 88 2.71 11.99 5.34
CA SER A 88 2.12 13.11 4.59
C SER A 88 0.71 12.77 4.10
N ALA A 89 0.51 11.57 3.58
CA ALA A 89 -0.80 11.09 3.16
C ALA A 89 -1.79 10.97 4.35
N LEU A 90 -1.31 10.62 5.54
CA LEU A 90 -2.11 10.59 6.75
C LEU A 90 -2.57 12.00 7.17
N VAL A 91 -1.67 12.99 7.11
CA VAL A 91 -2.03 14.40 7.37
C VAL A 91 -3.07 14.89 6.36
N ILE A 92 -2.89 14.57 5.06
CA ILE A 92 -3.88 14.91 4.03
C ILE A 92 -5.23 14.23 4.32
N ALA A 93 -5.24 12.98 4.76
CA ALA A 93 -6.48 12.28 5.10
C ALA A 93 -7.25 13.00 6.23
N LEU A 94 -6.55 13.51 7.24
CA LEU A 94 -7.17 14.30 8.31
C LEU A 94 -7.75 15.62 7.79
N LEU A 95 -7.03 16.33 6.92
CA LEU A 95 -7.53 17.58 6.31
C LEU A 95 -8.73 17.33 5.38
N VAL A 96 -8.75 16.20 4.67
CA VAL A 96 -9.90 15.79 3.84
C VAL A 96 -11.12 15.47 4.71
N ILE A 97 -10.94 14.81 5.86
CA ILE A 97 -12.03 14.55 6.82
C ILE A 97 -12.56 15.87 7.38
N ASP A 98 -11.70 16.78 7.80
CA ASP A 98 -12.07 18.09 8.33
C ASP A 98 -12.87 18.90 7.30
N SER A 99 -12.38 19.00 6.05
CA SER A 99 -13.09 19.65 4.95
C SER A 99 -14.46 18.98 4.66
N GLY A 100 -14.52 17.65 4.70
CA GLY A 100 -15.79 16.93 4.52
C GLY A 100 -16.78 17.17 5.65
N ILE A 101 -16.33 17.25 6.91
CA ILE A 101 -17.18 17.58 8.07
C ILE A 101 -17.70 19.02 7.94
N ALA A 102 -16.84 19.97 7.57
CA ALA A 102 -17.26 21.36 7.35
C ALA A 102 -18.37 21.43 6.28
N GLY A 103 -18.18 20.76 5.16
CA GLY A 103 -19.19 20.71 4.09
C GLY A 103 -20.49 19.99 4.50
N LEU A 104 -20.43 18.97 5.38
CA LEU A 104 -21.62 18.33 5.98
C LEU A 104 -22.41 19.32 6.85
N VAL A 105 -21.71 20.05 7.71
CA VAL A 105 -22.34 21.04 8.60
C VAL A 105 -23.00 22.14 7.77
N GLU A 106 -22.34 22.61 6.72
CA GLU A 106 -22.88 23.64 5.84
C GLU A 106 -24.09 23.12 5.05
N GLY A 107 -23.98 21.96 4.44
CA GLY A 107 -25.11 21.34 3.70
C GLY A 107 -26.32 21.09 4.59
N ILE A 108 -26.14 20.67 5.84
CA ILE A 108 -27.26 20.49 6.79
C ILE A 108 -27.85 21.86 7.19
N LYS A 109 -27.05 22.88 7.40
CA LYS A 109 -27.54 24.23 7.66
C LYS A 109 -28.38 24.76 6.51
N ASP A 110 -27.95 24.55 5.28
CA ASP A 110 -28.69 24.93 4.07
C ASP A 110 -30.02 24.20 3.91
N ILE A 111 -30.11 22.94 4.36
CA ILE A 111 -31.38 22.19 4.38
C ILE A 111 -32.35 22.76 5.42
N LEU A 112 -31.83 23.07 6.61
CA LEU A 112 -32.66 23.54 7.74
C LEU A 112 -33.09 25.00 7.57
N ASN A 113 -32.23 25.84 6.98
CA ASN A 113 -32.47 27.26 6.75
C ASN A 113 -32.12 27.61 5.29
N PRO A 114 -32.96 27.27 4.32
CA PRO A 114 -32.68 27.55 2.91
C PRO A 114 -32.50 29.05 2.68
N GLY A 115 -31.26 29.46 2.40
CA GLY A 115 -30.94 30.83 2.04
C GLY A 115 -31.45 31.18 0.63
N HIS A 116 -31.59 32.46 0.33
CA HIS A 116 -31.78 32.90 -1.05
C HIS A 116 -30.40 32.96 -1.73
N PRO A 117 -30.12 32.07 -2.70
CA PRO A 117 -28.82 32.08 -3.38
C PRO A 117 -28.65 33.40 -4.15
N HIS A 118 -27.49 34.04 -3.95
CA HIS A 118 -27.11 35.21 -4.76
C HIS A 118 -26.66 34.74 -6.15
N ILE A 119 -27.64 34.54 -7.04
CA ILE A 119 -27.37 34.03 -8.39
C ILE A 119 -27.06 35.21 -9.30
N THR A 120 -25.78 35.45 -9.55
CA THR A 120 -25.30 36.37 -10.58
C THR A 120 -24.69 35.58 -11.73
N VAL A 121 -24.74 36.13 -12.95
CA VAL A 121 -24.10 35.51 -14.13
C VAL A 121 -22.59 35.35 -13.90
N LEU A 122 -21.98 36.31 -13.20
CA LEU A 122 -20.55 36.26 -12.87
C LEU A 122 -20.26 35.08 -11.91
N ALA A 123 -21.06 34.91 -10.85
CA ALA A 123 -20.94 33.80 -9.92
C ALA A 123 -21.03 32.44 -10.63
N MET A 124 -22.05 32.28 -11.48
CA MET A 124 -22.19 31.05 -12.27
C MET A 124 -21.00 30.78 -13.19
N ALA A 125 -20.43 31.81 -13.80
CA ALA A 125 -19.26 31.69 -14.68
C ALA A 125 -18.00 31.26 -13.87
N ILE A 126 -17.78 31.84 -12.70
CA ILE A 126 -16.64 31.49 -11.84
C ILE A 126 -16.79 30.06 -11.31
N VAL A 127 -17.96 29.65 -10.83
CA VAL A 127 -18.22 28.26 -10.41
C VAL A 127 -18.02 27.28 -11.57
N ALA A 128 -18.42 27.64 -12.79
CA ALA A 128 -18.18 26.81 -13.98
C ALA A 128 -16.69 26.67 -14.31
N ILE A 129 -15.92 27.75 -14.21
CA ILE A 129 -14.45 27.73 -14.40
C ILE A 129 -13.79 26.89 -13.31
N SER A 130 -14.19 27.09 -12.06
CA SER A 130 -13.71 26.28 -10.91
C SER A 130 -13.97 24.78 -11.15
N MET A 131 -15.19 24.42 -11.52
CA MET A 131 -15.57 23.03 -11.83
C MET A 131 -14.68 22.41 -12.91
N VAL A 132 -14.49 23.10 -14.03
CA VAL A 132 -13.64 22.61 -15.13
C VAL A 132 -12.19 22.45 -14.69
N THR A 133 -11.64 23.43 -13.98
CA THR A 133 -10.26 23.40 -13.46
C THR A 133 -10.08 22.21 -12.52
N ARG A 134 -11.00 21.98 -11.56
CA ARG A 134 -10.97 20.85 -10.64
C ARG A 134 -11.05 19.50 -11.35
N ILE A 135 -11.86 19.37 -12.39
CA ILE A 135 -11.94 18.13 -13.19
C ILE A 135 -10.60 17.86 -13.88
N VAL A 136 -10.00 18.85 -14.49
CA VAL A 136 -8.74 18.70 -15.23
C VAL A 136 -7.59 18.37 -14.28
N VAL A 137 -7.42 19.18 -13.23
CA VAL A 137 -6.38 18.98 -12.22
C VAL A 137 -6.58 17.63 -11.51
N GLY A 138 -7.78 17.36 -11.01
CA GLY A 138 -8.06 16.14 -10.27
C GLY A 138 -7.86 14.87 -11.09
N ARG A 139 -8.26 14.83 -12.36
CA ARG A 139 -7.98 13.69 -13.25
C ARG A 139 -6.50 13.51 -13.55
N HIS A 140 -5.79 14.62 -13.75
CA HIS A 140 -4.34 14.60 -13.96
C HIS A 140 -3.61 14.07 -12.73
N ASP A 141 -3.99 14.51 -11.51
CA ASP A 141 -3.43 14.07 -10.25
C ASP A 141 -3.69 12.57 -10.00
N ILE A 142 -4.93 12.10 -10.27
CA ILE A 142 -5.26 10.68 -10.18
C ILE A 142 -4.41 9.85 -11.13
N HIS A 143 -4.28 10.29 -12.38
CA HIS A 143 -3.51 9.56 -13.40
C HIS A 143 -2.03 9.47 -13.00
N THR A 144 -1.42 10.62 -12.69
CA THR A 144 -0.01 10.69 -12.27
C THR A 144 0.23 9.94 -10.96
N GLY A 145 -0.69 10.07 -9.99
CA GLY A 145 -0.61 9.36 -8.73
C GLY A 145 -0.68 7.84 -8.88
N LYS A 146 -1.49 7.33 -9.82
CA LYS A 146 -1.54 5.89 -10.14
C LYS A 146 -0.23 5.43 -10.81
N HIS A 147 0.24 6.19 -11.80
CA HIS A 147 1.46 5.84 -12.54
C HIS A 147 2.70 5.81 -11.65
N HIS A 148 2.77 6.71 -10.68
CA HIS A 148 3.90 6.86 -9.78
C HIS A 148 3.66 6.29 -8.37
N ASN A 149 2.64 5.46 -8.18
CA ASN A 149 2.31 4.83 -6.90
C ASN A 149 2.28 5.81 -5.70
N SER A 150 1.75 7.04 -5.91
CA SER A 150 1.57 8.05 -4.87
C SER A 150 0.12 8.07 -4.39
N ARG A 151 -0.13 7.49 -3.21
CA ARG A 151 -1.47 7.46 -2.60
C ARG A 151 -1.96 8.85 -2.21
N ALA A 152 -1.05 9.73 -1.78
CA ALA A 152 -1.35 11.13 -1.45
C ALA A 152 -1.88 11.87 -2.68
N LEU A 153 -1.15 11.85 -3.81
CA LEU A 153 -1.56 12.52 -5.04
C LEU A 153 -2.88 11.98 -5.60
N GLN A 154 -3.07 10.65 -5.55
CA GLN A 154 -4.35 10.04 -5.96
C GLN A 154 -5.52 10.54 -5.11
N GLN A 155 -5.33 10.71 -3.81
CA GLN A 155 -6.41 11.16 -2.91
C GLN A 155 -6.71 12.63 -3.11
N VAL A 156 -5.70 13.49 -3.23
CA VAL A 156 -5.88 14.90 -3.58
C VAL A 156 -6.72 15.00 -4.86
N GLY A 157 -6.34 14.31 -5.93
CA GLY A 157 -7.10 14.32 -7.18
C GLY A 157 -8.54 13.78 -7.06
N LYS A 158 -8.77 12.73 -6.26
CA LYS A 158 -10.14 12.24 -6.00
C LYS A 158 -10.99 13.26 -5.26
N THR A 159 -10.40 13.99 -4.32
CA THR A 159 -11.08 15.05 -3.58
C THR A 159 -11.43 16.21 -4.51
N GLU A 160 -10.51 16.63 -5.37
CA GLU A 160 -10.77 17.64 -6.41
C GLU A 160 -11.96 17.28 -7.31
N VAL A 161 -12.02 16.03 -7.79
CA VAL A 161 -13.15 15.56 -8.61
C VAL A 161 -14.46 15.58 -7.82
N LYS A 162 -14.46 15.26 -6.52
CA LYS A 162 -15.67 15.35 -5.68
C LYS A 162 -16.12 16.79 -5.47
N HIS A 163 -15.17 17.70 -5.27
CA HIS A 163 -15.47 19.15 -5.20
C HIS A 163 -15.98 19.68 -6.55
N ALA A 164 -15.50 19.16 -7.69
CA ALA A 164 -16.09 19.49 -8.99
C ALA A 164 -17.55 19.04 -9.13
N ILE A 165 -17.91 17.85 -8.57
CA ILE A 165 -19.31 17.39 -8.50
C ILE A 165 -20.14 18.34 -7.62
N LEU A 166 -19.57 18.84 -6.53
CA LEU A 166 -20.23 19.82 -5.66
C LEU A 166 -20.47 21.13 -6.43
N SER A 167 -19.49 21.63 -7.18
CA SER A 167 -19.63 22.83 -8.04
C SER A 167 -20.73 22.61 -9.11
N ALA A 168 -20.77 21.44 -9.75
CA ALA A 168 -21.83 21.08 -10.70
C ALA A 168 -23.21 21.08 -10.04
N ALA A 169 -23.30 20.59 -8.80
CA ALA A 169 -24.54 20.60 -8.03
C ALA A 169 -24.99 22.01 -7.67
N THR A 170 -24.08 22.89 -7.36
CA THR A 170 -24.35 24.32 -7.12
C THR A 170 -24.92 24.98 -8.37
N LEU A 171 -24.33 24.76 -9.55
CA LEU A 171 -24.87 25.25 -10.81
C LEU A 171 -26.26 24.67 -11.11
N LEU A 172 -26.45 23.38 -10.94
CA LEU A 172 -27.75 22.72 -11.12
C LEU A 172 -28.81 23.30 -10.17
N SER A 173 -28.45 23.47 -8.90
CA SER A 173 -29.34 24.05 -7.89
C SER A 173 -29.71 25.50 -8.23
N ALA A 174 -28.81 26.30 -8.77
CA ALA A 174 -29.07 27.65 -9.25
C ALA A 174 -30.08 27.63 -10.41
N VAL A 175 -29.93 26.74 -11.38
CA VAL A 175 -30.88 26.59 -12.52
C VAL A 175 -32.25 26.14 -12.03
N VAL A 176 -32.32 25.14 -11.14
CA VAL A 176 -33.59 24.64 -10.56
C VAL A 176 -34.29 25.75 -9.78
N TYR A 177 -33.53 26.55 -9.01
CA TYR A 177 -34.09 27.67 -8.27
C TYR A 177 -34.68 28.75 -9.19
N LEU A 178 -34.01 29.08 -10.29
CA LEU A 178 -34.48 30.06 -11.26
C LEU A 178 -35.79 29.59 -11.98
N LEU A 179 -35.94 28.29 -12.21
CA LEU A 179 -37.08 27.74 -12.92
C LEU A 179 -38.26 27.39 -12.00
N PHE A 180 -37.99 26.84 -10.82
CA PHE A 180 -38.97 26.24 -9.94
C PHE A 180 -39.06 26.86 -8.55
N HIS A 181 -38.17 27.79 -8.21
CA HIS A 181 -38.01 28.38 -6.88
C HIS A 181 -37.77 27.35 -5.76
N VAL A 182 -37.14 26.20 -6.11
CA VAL A 182 -36.77 25.12 -5.18
C VAL A 182 -35.24 25.06 -5.05
N TYR A 183 -34.73 25.13 -3.82
CA TYR A 183 -33.29 25.02 -3.54
C TYR A 183 -32.96 23.59 -3.14
N ILE A 184 -32.10 22.91 -3.94
CA ILE A 184 -31.70 21.52 -3.72
C ILE A 184 -30.22 21.39 -3.32
N GLY A 185 -29.49 22.50 -3.29
CA GLY A 185 -28.03 22.52 -3.09
C GLY A 185 -27.59 21.84 -1.80
N GLY A 186 -28.25 22.13 -0.68
CA GLY A 186 -27.92 21.56 0.62
C GLY A 186 -27.98 20.04 0.69
N TYR A 187 -28.97 19.42 0.01
CA TYR A 187 -29.09 17.95 -0.03
C TYR A 187 -27.92 17.31 -0.77
N ILE A 188 -27.53 17.88 -1.92
CA ILE A 188 -26.43 17.35 -2.72
C ILE A 188 -25.09 17.61 -2.02
N ALA A 189 -24.91 18.81 -1.44
CA ALA A 189 -23.72 19.15 -0.65
C ALA A 189 -23.52 18.17 0.51
N THR A 190 -24.56 17.86 1.27
CA THR A 190 -24.53 16.90 2.36
C THR A 190 -24.10 15.51 1.89
N LEU A 191 -24.67 15.00 0.78
CA LEU A 191 -24.35 13.68 0.25
C LEU A 191 -22.90 13.59 -0.25
N VAL A 192 -22.44 14.60 -1.00
CA VAL A 192 -21.05 14.65 -1.51
C VAL A 192 -20.07 14.76 -0.37
N SER A 193 -20.33 15.65 0.61
CA SER A 193 -19.46 15.82 1.78
C SER A 193 -19.37 14.55 2.63
N ALA A 194 -20.48 13.80 2.81
CA ALA A 194 -20.44 12.49 3.44
C ALA A 194 -19.51 11.52 2.70
N SER A 195 -19.52 11.53 1.36
CA SER A 195 -18.61 10.71 0.56
C SER A 195 -17.15 11.15 0.66
N ILE A 196 -16.89 12.45 0.92
CA ILE A 196 -15.53 12.99 1.15
C ILE A 196 -15.02 12.48 2.50
N VAL A 197 -15.80 12.59 3.57
CA VAL A 197 -15.46 12.07 4.90
C VAL A 197 -15.14 10.57 4.84
N TRP A 198 -16.02 9.79 4.19
CA TRP A 198 -15.79 8.35 4.01
C TRP A 198 -14.48 8.06 3.30
N GLY A 199 -14.18 8.78 2.20
CA GLY A 199 -12.91 8.65 1.48
C GLY A 199 -11.70 8.98 2.33
N GLY A 200 -11.78 10.00 3.19
CA GLY A 200 -10.74 10.35 4.14
C GLY A 200 -10.52 9.26 5.20
N ILE A 201 -11.59 8.68 5.75
CA ILE A 201 -11.51 7.58 6.73
C ILE A 201 -10.85 6.34 6.11
N VAL A 202 -11.24 5.97 4.90
CA VAL A 202 -10.63 4.83 4.18
C VAL A 202 -9.13 5.09 3.98
N MET A 203 -8.76 6.28 3.49
CA MET A 203 -7.36 6.64 3.31
C MET A 203 -6.58 6.61 4.63
N LEU A 204 -7.17 7.12 5.72
CA LEU A 204 -6.55 7.10 7.05
C LEU A 204 -6.25 5.66 7.48
N LYS A 205 -7.21 4.75 7.32
CA LYS A 205 -7.06 3.32 7.61
C LYS A 205 -5.94 2.69 6.78
N ASP A 206 -5.92 2.96 5.47
CA ASP A 206 -4.89 2.42 4.55
C ASP A 206 -3.48 2.90 4.92
N MET A 207 -3.35 4.19 5.32
CA MET A 207 -2.05 4.73 5.73
C MET A 207 -1.57 4.13 7.06
N PHE A 208 -2.46 3.94 8.02
CA PHE A 208 -2.12 3.22 9.25
C PHE A 208 -1.69 1.79 8.97
N SER A 209 -2.41 1.06 8.11
CA SER A 209 -2.04 -0.29 7.70
C SER A 209 -0.64 -0.34 7.08
N SER A 210 -0.34 0.60 6.19
CA SER A 210 0.98 0.68 5.53
C SER A 210 2.12 1.01 6.50
N ILE A 211 1.87 1.85 7.53
CA ILE A 211 2.87 2.18 8.57
C ILE A 211 3.10 0.99 9.51
N LEU A 212 2.03 0.25 9.85
CA LEU A 212 2.07 -0.93 10.73
C LEU A 212 2.75 -2.13 10.07
N GLY A 213 2.95 -2.12 8.76
CA GLY A 213 3.59 -3.22 8.03
C GLY A 213 2.58 -4.12 7.32
N GLU A 214 1.67 -3.52 6.59
CA GLU A 214 0.78 -4.22 5.65
C GLU A 214 1.58 -5.15 4.73
N HIS A 215 0.99 -6.29 4.38
CA HIS A 215 1.55 -7.22 3.41
C HIS A 215 1.99 -6.49 2.13
N VAL A 216 3.21 -6.82 1.69
CA VAL A 216 3.71 -6.35 0.40
C VAL A 216 2.85 -6.96 -0.71
N ASN A 217 2.69 -6.22 -1.81
CA ASN A 217 1.96 -6.69 -2.98
C ASN A 217 2.42 -8.11 -3.37
N GLU A 218 1.48 -9.06 -3.41
CA GLU A 218 1.72 -10.47 -3.72
C GLU A 218 2.49 -10.66 -5.04
N GLN A 219 2.24 -9.78 -6.02
CA GLN A 219 2.95 -9.81 -7.31
C GLN A 219 4.46 -9.60 -7.14
N ILE A 220 4.88 -8.65 -6.30
CA ILE A 220 6.31 -8.38 -6.03
C ILE A 220 6.95 -9.59 -5.35
N ALA A 221 6.26 -10.17 -4.35
CA ALA A 221 6.77 -11.36 -3.66
C ALA A 221 6.92 -12.55 -4.62
N GLN A 222 5.94 -12.78 -5.50
CA GLN A 222 5.99 -13.84 -6.49
C GLN A 222 7.08 -13.59 -7.54
N ASP A 223 7.26 -12.36 -7.99
CA ASP A 223 8.28 -12.02 -8.98
C ASP A 223 9.69 -12.18 -8.41
N VAL A 224 9.91 -11.79 -7.14
CA VAL A 224 11.17 -12.04 -6.42
C VAL A 224 11.43 -13.54 -6.27
N LYS A 225 10.43 -14.33 -5.82
CA LYS A 225 10.55 -15.80 -5.72
C LYS A 225 10.89 -16.43 -7.07
N LYS A 226 10.25 -15.99 -8.16
CA LYS A 226 10.53 -16.49 -9.52
C LYS A 226 11.96 -16.16 -9.98
N THR A 227 12.43 -14.94 -9.71
CA THR A 227 13.79 -14.52 -10.07
C THR A 227 14.83 -15.38 -9.35
N ILE A 228 14.63 -15.66 -8.06
CA ILE A 228 15.53 -16.50 -7.27
C ILE A 228 15.48 -17.97 -7.76
N MET A 229 14.29 -18.50 -8.08
CA MET A 229 14.12 -19.86 -8.61
C MET A 229 14.76 -20.10 -10.00
N GLN A 230 15.14 -19.03 -10.71
CA GLN A 230 15.85 -19.15 -11.99
C GLN A 230 17.36 -19.33 -11.82
N GLU A 231 17.87 -19.19 -10.60
CA GLU A 231 19.30 -19.38 -10.33
C GLU A 231 19.64 -20.88 -10.38
N GLU A 232 20.75 -21.18 -10.99
CA GLU A 232 21.33 -22.52 -10.99
C GLU A 232 21.65 -22.92 -9.53
N TYR A 233 21.38 -24.14 -9.15
CA TYR A 233 21.58 -24.71 -7.81
C TYR A 233 20.57 -24.23 -6.74
N VAL A 234 19.48 -23.57 -7.09
CA VAL A 234 18.38 -23.26 -6.16
C VAL A 234 17.24 -24.23 -6.37
N ASP A 235 17.03 -25.15 -5.43
CA ASP A 235 15.99 -26.16 -5.46
C ASP A 235 14.65 -25.66 -4.90
N GLY A 236 14.67 -24.58 -4.10
CA GLY A 236 13.46 -24.00 -3.52
C GLY A 236 13.68 -22.61 -2.92
N VAL A 237 12.59 -21.83 -2.83
CA VAL A 237 12.58 -20.49 -2.22
C VAL A 237 11.48 -20.43 -1.17
N PHE A 238 11.86 -20.18 0.07
CA PHE A 238 11.02 -20.24 1.25
C PHE A 238 11.17 -18.98 2.10
N ASP A 239 10.25 -18.73 3.01
CA ASP A 239 10.30 -17.70 4.05
C ASP A 239 10.65 -16.32 3.52
N LEU A 240 10.12 -15.96 2.34
CA LEU A 240 10.31 -14.63 1.83
C LEU A 240 9.52 -13.64 2.68
N ILE A 241 10.25 -12.85 3.48
CA ILE A 241 9.70 -11.78 4.30
C ILE A 241 10.13 -10.45 3.67
N LEU A 242 9.16 -9.62 3.32
CA LEU A 242 9.40 -8.29 2.76
C LEU A 242 8.78 -7.22 3.65
N HIS A 243 9.53 -6.18 3.95
CA HIS A 243 9.10 -5.00 4.69
C HIS A 243 9.08 -3.78 3.79
N ASN A 244 7.99 -3.02 3.89
CA ASN A 244 7.80 -1.80 3.14
C ASN A 244 8.35 -0.59 3.92
N TYR A 245 9.32 0.13 3.34
CA TYR A 245 9.88 1.36 3.89
C TYR A 245 9.55 2.60 3.06
N GLY A 246 8.62 2.49 2.11
CA GLY A 246 8.15 3.55 1.24
C GLY A 246 7.44 2.98 0.02
N PRO A 247 6.79 3.78 -0.82
CA PRO A 247 5.96 3.29 -1.93
C PRO A 247 6.65 2.32 -2.90
N ASP A 248 7.96 2.45 -3.06
CA ASP A 248 8.77 1.64 -3.97
C ASP A 248 10.09 1.19 -3.32
N SER A 249 10.11 1.04 -1.98
CA SER A 249 11.32 0.65 -1.23
C SER A 249 11.02 -0.53 -0.33
N TYR A 250 11.59 -1.69 -0.68
CA TYR A 250 11.40 -2.94 0.05
C TYR A 250 12.73 -3.47 0.57
N THR A 251 12.68 -4.04 1.77
CA THR A 251 13.79 -4.80 2.34
C THR A 251 13.27 -6.09 2.94
N GLY A 252 14.09 -7.12 2.99
CA GLY A 252 13.62 -8.39 3.54
C GLY A 252 14.69 -9.45 3.61
N SER A 253 14.25 -10.67 3.87
CA SER A 253 15.06 -11.88 3.91
C SER A 253 14.35 -13.02 3.20
N VAL A 254 15.10 -14.03 2.83
CA VAL A 254 14.60 -15.22 2.14
C VAL A 254 15.44 -16.42 2.57
N HIS A 255 14.85 -17.62 2.57
CA HIS A 255 15.59 -18.87 2.61
C HIS A 255 15.58 -19.53 1.24
N ILE A 256 16.73 -20.09 0.86
CA ILE A 256 16.87 -20.90 -0.36
C ILE A 256 17.27 -22.33 0.01
N ALA A 257 16.73 -23.30 -0.68
CA ALA A 257 17.18 -24.67 -0.62
C ALA A 257 18.27 -24.91 -1.66
N VAL A 258 19.38 -25.49 -1.23
CA VAL A 258 20.52 -25.84 -2.06
C VAL A 258 21.07 -27.21 -1.67
N GLN A 259 21.75 -27.89 -2.58
CA GLN A 259 22.36 -29.20 -2.30
C GLN A 259 23.43 -29.11 -1.22
N ASP A 260 23.49 -30.09 -0.33
CA ASP A 260 24.44 -30.17 0.78
C ASP A 260 25.91 -30.38 0.35
N SER A 261 26.13 -30.75 -0.91
CA SER A 261 27.44 -30.88 -1.54
C SER A 261 28.08 -29.55 -1.95
N MET A 262 27.34 -28.43 -1.90
CA MET A 262 27.83 -27.11 -2.28
C MET A 262 28.89 -26.59 -1.29
N THR A 263 29.99 -26.07 -1.82
CA THR A 263 31.04 -25.47 -0.99
C THR A 263 30.64 -24.09 -0.49
N ILE A 264 31.27 -23.66 0.61
CA ILE A 264 31.01 -22.32 1.19
C ILE A 264 31.30 -21.19 0.19
N ASP A 265 32.34 -21.34 -0.66
CA ASP A 265 32.67 -20.33 -1.67
C ASP A 265 31.64 -20.24 -2.78
N GLU A 266 31.10 -21.37 -3.23
CA GLU A 266 30.00 -21.40 -4.21
C GLU A 266 28.73 -20.77 -3.63
N LEU A 267 28.44 -21.08 -2.38
CA LEU A 267 27.29 -20.53 -1.65
C LEU A 267 27.40 -19.02 -1.46
N ASP A 268 28.58 -18.49 -1.10
CA ASP A 268 28.81 -17.04 -0.98
C ASP A 268 28.61 -16.35 -2.34
N ARG A 269 29.12 -16.92 -3.43
CA ARG A 269 28.91 -16.41 -4.79
C ARG A 269 27.44 -16.40 -5.18
N LEU A 270 26.72 -17.50 -4.92
CA LEU A 270 25.30 -17.61 -5.23
C LEU A 270 24.46 -16.58 -4.47
N THR A 271 24.67 -16.47 -3.16
CA THR A 271 23.90 -15.53 -2.32
C THR A 271 24.15 -14.07 -2.70
N ARG A 272 25.39 -13.69 -3.05
CA ARG A 272 25.72 -12.36 -3.59
C ARG A 272 25.02 -12.12 -4.92
N HIS A 273 25.07 -13.11 -5.82
CA HIS A 273 24.43 -13.00 -7.13
C HIS A 273 22.90 -12.80 -7.01
N ILE A 274 22.24 -13.60 -6.15
CA ILE A 274 20.83 -13.46 -5.84
C ILE A 274 20.51 -12.06 -5.31
N THR A 275 21.28 -11.59 -4.32
CA THR A 275 21.07 -10.28 -3.71
C THR A 275 21.19 -9.14 -4.72
N ASP A 276 22.21 -9.19 -5.57
CA ASP A 276 22.44 -8.18 -6.60
C ASP A 276 21.38 -8.21 -7.69
N ARG A 277 20.96 -9.41 -8.12
CA ARG A 277 19.94 -9.60 -9.15
C ARG A 277 18.58 -9.13 -8.69
N VAL A 278 18.14 -9.54 -7.50
CA VAL A 278 16.87 -9.13 -6.89
C VAL A 278 16.84 -7.61 -6.70
N LYS A 279 17.95 -7.00 -6.24
CA LYS A 279 18.07 -5.55 -6.14
C LYS A 279 17.96 -4.86 -7.49
N LYS A 280 18.57 -5.42 -8.52
CA LYS A 280 18.58 -4.83 -9.86
C LYS A 280 17.22 -4.94 -10.58
N GLU A 281 16.54 -6.08 -10.44
CA GLU A 281 15.31 -6.37 -11.18
C GLU A 281 14.04 -5.85 -10.47
N HIS A 282 14.02 -5.89 -9.12
CA HIS A 282 12.81 -5.60 -8.31
C HIS A 282 12.94 -4.43 -7.34
N ASP A 283 14.13 -3.82 -7.22
CA ASP A 283 14.48 -2.81 -6.19
C ASP A 283 14.25 -3.27 -4.74
N VAL A 284 14.29 -4.58 -4.52
CA VAL A 284 14.22 -5.19 -3.19
C VAL A 284 15.62 -5.41 -2.64
N SER A 285 15.87 -4.94 -1.41
CA SER A 285 17.14 -5.13 -0.71
C SER A 285 17.05 -6.35 0.21
N LEU A 286 17.61 -7.49 -0.20
CA LEU A 286 17.71 -8.65 0.68
C LEU A 286 18.82 -8.42 1.70
N THR A 287 18.46 -8.42 2.99
CA THR A 287 19.39 -8.24 4.13
C THR A 287 19.95 -9.55 4.64
N GLY A 288 19.34 -10.66 4.24
CA GLY A 288 19.79 -12.01 4.56
C GLY A 288 19.24 -13.01 3.57
N VAL A 289 20.10 -13.96 3.17
CA VAL A 289 19.70 -15.16 2.45
C VAL A 289 20.08 -16.33 3.35
N GLY A 290 19.06 -16.94 3.97
CA GLY A 290 19.21 -18.15 4.75
C GLY A 290 19.32 -19.39 3.85
N ILE A 291 19.90 -20.46 4.38
CA ILE A 291 20.18 -21.67 3.61
C ILE A 291 19.48 -22.86 4.28
N TYR A 292 18.74 -23.60 3.48
CA TYR A 292 18.32 -24.96 3.79
C TYR A 292 19.15 -25.94 2.94
N SER A 293 19.94 -26.80 3.58
CA SER A 293 20.68 -27.83 2.86
C SER A 293 19.77 -29.02 2.55
N VAL A 294 19.81 -29.48 1.30
CA VAL A 294 19.02 -30.62 0.83
C VAL A 294 19.95 -31.78 0.56
N ASN A 295 19.78 -32.89 1.30
CA ASN A 295 20.47 -34.13 1.02
C ASN A 295 19.63 -34.95 0.04
N GLU A 296 20.21 -35.29 -1.11
CA GLU A 296 19.58 -36.14 -2.13
C GLU A 296 20.33 -37.47 -2.35
N HIS A 297 21.44 -37.66 -1.63
CA HIS A 297 22.32 -38.81 -1.83
C HIS A 297 22.10 -39.93 -0.84
N ASP A 298 21.63 -39.62 0.39
CA ASP A 298 21.34 -40.60 1.42
C ASP A 298 19.88 -41.07 1.32
N GLU A 299 19.69 -42.33 0.88
CA GLU A 299 18.35 -42.93 0.71
C GLU A 299 17.51 -42.90 1.99
N PHE A 300 18.13 -43.04 3.17
CA PHE A 300 17.43 -42.98 4.45
C PHE A 300 16.92 -41.54 4.70
N VAL A 301 17.74 -40.53 4.46
CA VAL A 301 17.36 -39.13 4.63
C VAL A 301 16.24 -38.76 3.66
N VAL A 302 16.35 -39.15 2.38
CA VAL A 302 15.33 -38.87 1.36
C VAL A 302 14.00 -39.55 1.69
N SER A 303 14.04 -40.86 2.04
CA SER A 303 12.83 -41.60 2.40
C SER A 303 12.17 -41.08 3.67
N THR A 304 12.95 -40.71 4.67
CA THR A 304 12.46 -40.12 5.93
C THR A 304 11.80 -38.76 5.67
N ARG A 305 12.43 -37.89 4.86
CA ARG A 305 11.84 -36.61 4.43
C ARG A 305 10.47 -36.81 3.80
N GLN A 306 10.36 -37.78 2.87
CA GLN A 306 9.10 -38.03 2.18
C GLN A 306 8.02 -38.52 3.14
N LYS A 307 8.32 -39.48 4.02
CA LYS A 307 7.36 -39.96 5.00
C LYS A 307 6.88 -38.89 5.97
N ILE A 308 7.78 -38.03 6.45
CA ILE A 308 7.43 -36.89 7.31
C ILE A 308 6.55 -35.91 6.57
N ALA A 309 6.86 -35.63 5.29
CA ALA A 309 6.03 -34.78 4.46
C ALA A 309 4.62 -35.36 4.28
N ASP A 310 4.50 -36.66 4.01
CA ASP A 310 3.20 -37.33 3.87
C ASP A 310 2.38 -37.28 5.17
N ILE A 311 3.01 -37.49 6.34
CA ILE A 311 2.35 -37.43 7.65
C ILE A 311 1.81 -36.02 7.94
N ALA A 312 2.61 -34.99 7.68
CA ALA A 312 2.22 -33.62 7.99
C ALA A 312 1.21 -33.07 6.96
N LEU A 313 1.42 -33.33 5.66
CA LEU A 313 0.51 -32.88 4.59
C LEU A 313 -0.85 -33.63 4.60
N ALA A 314 -0.98 -34.71 5.38
CA ALA A 314 -2.26 -35.36 5.60
C ALA A 314 -3.26 -34.47 6.39
N ASN A 315 -2.78 -33.49 7.15
CA ASN A 315 -3.63 -32.51 7.80
C ASN A 315 -4.06 -31.40 6.83
N GLU A 316 -5.35 -31.07 6.80
CA GLU A 316 -5.93 -30.13 5.85
C GLU A 316 -5.40 -28.67 6.00
N PHE A 317 -4.95 -28.29 7.18
CA PHE A 317 -4.39 -26.96 7.44
C PHE A 317 -2.94 -26.83 7.01
N VAL A 318 -2.23 -27.93 6.74
CA VAL A 318 -0.83 -27.90 6.29
C VAL A 318 -0.76 -27.67 4.78
N GLN A 319 -0.07 -26.60 4.40
CA GLN A 319 0.07 -26.21 3.00
C GLN A 319 1.40 -26.64 2.40
N GLN A 320 2.48 -26.59 3.19
CA GLN A 320 3.84 -26.88 2.74
C GLN A 320 4.71 -27.33 3.91
N ILE A 321 5.76 -28.05 3.60
CA ILE A 321 6.88 -28.39 4.49
C ILE A 321 8.17 -27.99 3.81
N HIS A 322 9.10 -27.43 4.58
CA HIS A 322 10.45 -27.10 4.13
C HIS A 322 11.45 -27.08 5.29
N GLY A 323 12.71 -26.76 5.03
CA GLY A 323 13.75 -26.70 6.06
C GLY A 323 14.02 -28.06 6.72
N PHE A 324 13.75 -29.18 6.02
CA PHE A 324 14.01 -30.50 6.57
C PHE A 324 15.51 -30.72 6.76
N TYR A 325 15.88 -31.07 7.99
CA TYR A 325 17.22 -31.42 8.38
C TYR A 325 17.20 -32.66 9.28
N LEU A 326 18.03 -33.65 9.00
CA LEU A 326 18.15 -34.88 9.77
C LEU A 326 19.61 -35.09 10.14
N ASN A 327 19.89 -35.16 11.46
CA ASN A 327 21.17 -35.57 12.01
C ASN A 327 21.05 -37.00 12.55
N GLN A 328 21.72 -37.95 11.87
CA GLN A 328 21.64 -39.38 12.25
C GLN A 328 22.45 -39.69 13.53
N GLU A 329 23.53 -38.94 13.77
CA GLU A 329 24.38 -39.16 14.96
C GLU A 329 23.68 -38.65 16.23
N GLU A 330 23.12 -37.45 16.18
CA GLU A 330 22.38 -36.88 17.32
C GLU A 330 20.93 -37.33 17.40
N LYS A 331 20.45 -38.06 16.39
CA LYS A 331 19.06 -38.50 16.27
C LYS A 331 18.06 -37.33 16.39
N ASP A 332 18.35 -36.21 15.66
CA ASP A 332 17.55 -35.00 15.68
C ASP A 332 17.00 -34.73 14.28
N ILE A 333 15.70 -34.46 14.21
CA ILE A 333 15.00 -34.10 12.98
C ILE A 333 14.34 -32.74 13.17
N ARG A 334 14.59 -31.84 12.23
CA ARG A 334 14.03 -30.48 12.20
C ARG A 334 13.34 -30.23 10.88
N PHE A 335 12.23 -29.53 10.93
CA PHE A 335 11.52 -29.06 9.73
C PHE A 335 10.49 -28.00 10.10
N ASP A 336 10.10 -27.22 9.08
CA ASP A 336 9.14 -26.15 9.20
C ASP A 336 7.85 -26.53 8.45
N VAL A 337 6.71 -26.20 9.07
CA VAL A 337 5.37 -26.53 8.58
C VAL A 337 4.61 -25.22 8.34
N VAL A 338 4.32 -24.93 7.09
CA VAL A 338 3.50 -23.78 6.72
C VAL A 338 2.03 -24.15 6.81
N VAL A 339 1.28 -23.36 7.56
CA VAL A 339 -0.14 -23.59 7.80
C VAL A 339 -1.01 -22.42 7.33
N SER A 340 -2.28 -22.74 7.10
CA SER A 340 -3.31 -21.75 6.81
C SER A 340 -3.46 -20.73 7.95
N TYR A 341 -3.73 -19.46 7.61
CA TYR A 341 -4.09 -18.41 8.58
C TYR A 341 -5.38 -18.71 9.34
N THR A 342 -6.23 -19.61 8.84
CA THR A 342 -7.48 -20.03 9.49
C THR A 342 -7.27 -21.01 10.65
N LEU A 343 -6.06 -21.52 10.83
CA LEU A 343 -5.73 -22.40 11.94
C LEU A 343 -5.63 -21.64 13.27
N GLU A 344 -6.58 -21.84 14.17
CA GLU A 344 -6.63 -21.16 15.47
C GLU A 344 -5.57 -21.65 16.47
N ASN A 345 -5.29 -22.96 16.49
CA ASN A 345 -4.38 -23.57 17.47
C ASN A 345 -3.20 -24.30 16.82
N ARG A 346 -2.13 -23.54 16.56
CA ARG A 346 -0.88 -24.07 15.99
C ARG A 346 -0.18 -25.10 16.90
N ASN A 347 -0.29 -24.92 18.21
CA ASN A 347 0.33 -25.84 19.16
C ASN A 347 -0.35 -27.22 19.15
N ALA A 348 -1.67 -27.27 19.03
CA ALA A 348 -2.39 -28.54 18.93
C ALA A 348 -2.00 -29.31 17.66
N LEU A 349 -1.88 -28.64 16.53
CA LEU A 349 -1.40 -29.25 15.29
C LEU A 349 0.04 -29.77 15.43
N ARG A 350 0.93 -28.97 16.04
CA ARG A 350 2.31 -29.40 16.28
C ARG A 350 2.36 -30.69 17.12
N GLU A 351 1.59 -30.75 18.22
CA GLU A 351 1.54 -31.93 19.09
C GLU A 351 0.94 -33.15 18.36
N GLU A 352 -0.10 -32.97 17.54
CA GLU A 352 -0.66 -34.04 16.71
C GLU A 352 0.38 -34.62 15.74
N ILE A 353 1.11 -33.77 15.04
CA ILE A 353 2.17 -34.22 14.13
C ILE A 353 3.28 -34.91 14.91
N LEU A 354 3.70 -34.34 16.04
CA LEU A 354 4.75 -34.88 16.88
C LEU A 354 4.39 -36.28 17.41
N GLU A 355 3.15 -36.51 17.85
CA GLU A 355 2.68 -37.83 18.30
C GLU A 355 2.76 -38.90 17.21
N LYS A 356 2.37 -38.54 15.98
CA LYS A 356 2.45 -39.44 14.81
C LYS A 356 3.90 -39.79 14.49
N LEU A 357 4.78 -38.78 14.49
CA LEU A 357 6.20 -38.98 14.20
C LEU A 357 6.95 -39.76 15.25
N LYS A 358 6.65 -39.60 16.56
CA LYS A 358 7.24 -40.38 17.65
C LYS A 358 6.85 -41.83 17.59
N LYS A 359 5.70 -42.20 17.04
CA LYS A 359 5.31 -43.59 16.81
C LYS A 359 6.12 -44.25 15.68
N GLU A 360 6.44 -43.47 14.64
CA GLU A 360 7.19 -43.97 13.48
C GLU A 360 8.72 -43.97 13.73
N TYR A 361 9.21 -42.95 14.44
CA TYR A 361 10.63 -42.74 14.74
C TYR A 361 10.84 -42.51 16.25
N PRO A 362 10.68 -43.51 17.09
CA PRO A 362 10.70 -43.35 18.57
C PRO A 362 12.06 -42.94 19.13
N GLU A 363 13.13 -43.18 18.41
CA GLU A 363 14.50 -42.86 18.83
C GLU A 363 14.96 -41.46 18.43
N TYR A 364 14.15 -40.73 17.63
CA TYR A 364 14.49 -39.39 17.17
C TYR A 364 13.82 -38.30 18.00
N SER A 365 14.53 -37.21 18.23
CA SER A 365 13.96 -35.95 18.71
C SER A 365 13.47 -35.13 17.54
N PHE A 366 12.41 -34.32 17.75
CA PHE A 366 11.80 -33.52 16.70
C PHE A 366 11.72 -32.06 17.12
N LYS A 367 12.19 -31.18 16.24
CA LYS A 367 11.95 -29.75 16.32
C LYS A 367 11.06 -29.30 15.15
N ILE A 368 9.80 -29.06 15.44
CA ILE A 368 8.79 -28.65 14.44
C ILE A 368 8.48 -27.17 14.66
N VAL A 369 8.72 -26.35 13.65
CA VAL A 369 8.30 -24.95 13.62
C VAL A 369 7.02 -24.86 12.82
N VAL A 370 5.97 -24.26 13.38
CA VAL A 370 4.68 -24.06 12.72
C VAL A 370 4.53 -22.58 12.42
N GLU A 371 4.49 -22.24 11.14
CA GLU A 371 4.46 -20.87 10.66
C GLU A 371 3.43 -20.65 9.55
N THR A 372 3.28 -19.40 9.13
CA THR A 372 2.43 -19.00 7.98
C THR A 372 3.29 -18.41 6.89
N ASP A 373 2.95 -18.62 5.63
CA ASP A 373 3.65 -17.98 4.51
C ASP A 373 3.37 -16.47 4.49
N PHE A 374 4.36 -15.67 4.87
CA PHE A 374 4.30 -14.21 4.84
C PHE A 374 4.32 -13.62 3.42
N GLY A 375 4.60 -14.41 2.41
CA GLY A 375 4.66 -14.00 1.01
C GLY A 375 3.37 -14.20 0.21
N MET A 376 2.33 -14.81 0.78
CA MET A 376 1.06 -15.08 0.09
C MET A 376 -0.14 -14.61 0.91
N LEU A 377 -0.99 -13.77 0.30
CA LEU A 377 -2.30 -13.38 0.86
C LEU A 377 -3.42 -14.36 0.49
N THR A 378 -3.28 -15.06 -0.62
CA THR A 378 -4.29 -16.01 -1.12
C THR A 378 -3.91 -17.44 -0.81
N GLU A 379 -4.72 -18.11 0.00
CA GLU A 379 -4.65 -19.54 0.17
C GLU A 379 -4.97 -20.23 -1.17
N LYS A 380 -4.00 -20.94 -1.74
CA LYS A 380 -4.29 -21.84 -2.86
C LYS A 380 -5.21 -22.93 -2.33
N LYS A 381 -6.50 -22.92 -2.74
CA LYS A 381 -7.35 -24.09 -2.59
C LYS A 381 -6.61 -25.27 -3.20
N LYS A 382 -6.30 -26.30 -2.39
CA LYS A 382 -5.77 -27.56 -2.88
C LYS A 382 -6.68 -28.04 -4.03
N VAL A 383 -6.19 -27.94 -5.25
CA VAL A 383 -6.79 -28.69 -6.36
C VAL A 383 -6.42 -30.14 -6.09
N ARG A 384 -7.38 -30.90 -5.52
CA ARG A 384 -7.27 -32.36 -5.46
C ARG A 384 -7.13 -32.85 -6.90
N LYS A 385 -5.96 -33.36 -7.25
CA LYS A 385 -5.81 -34.31 -8.37
C LYS A 385 -5.96 -35.72 -7.83
#